data_948f17962686bd6a260891fa9e9c72bf
#
_entry.id   948f17962686bd6a260891fa9e9c72bf
#
_cell.length_a   1.000
_cell.length_b   1.000
_cell.length_c   1.000
_cell.angle_alpha   90.00
_cell.angle_beta   90.00
_cell.angle_gamma   90.00
#
_symmetry.space_group_name_H-M   'P 1'
#
loop_
_entity.id
_entity.type
_entity.pdbx_description
1 polymer ?
#
loop_
_entity_poly.entity_id
_entity_poly.type
_entity_poly.pdbx_seq_one_letter_code
_entity_poly.pdbx_strand_id
1 'polypeptide(L)'
;MSFDFDKIIDRKGSACIKWDGMEKFLGSADALPMWVADMDFLTPAYITEAIALKASHGVFGYPLREDGYFTSLMQWLQRRHQWNVERDWITFCPGVVPAVNIAVLANTLPGDKIIVQPPVYFPFFTAVTDHKRNLVYNNLVLRDGRLCMDFDNLETLAADGAKMLILSNPHNPGGSVWTRDELLQMAAICLKHNVIILSDEIHCDLVYKPFKHTPVASLSQEISNHTITTVAPSKTFNLSGLSTASVIIENSNLRRKFNLQLDHLHIGGGNIFGNIASEQAYLHGDSYVDELMDYLGKNVEMLKKYVAENLPNIEVIEPEATFLVWLDCRKMGMSDEELNKFFLYTARVGMNPGAMFGPGGEGFMRMNIGCPAITLMQGLHQIKKAFAFI
;
A
#
# COMPACT_ATOMS: atom_id res chain seq x y z
N MET A 1 7.25 8.23 -25.09
CA MET A 1 5.90 7.72 -25.50
C MET A 1 4.96 8.15 -24.41
N SER A 2 3.81 8.74 -24.72
CA SER A 2 2.81 9.06 -23.69
C SER A 2 2.00 7.76 -23.38
N PHE A 3 1.67 7.57 -22.12
CA PHE A 3 0.84 6.44 -21.67
C PHE A 3 -0.64 6.81 -21.78
N ASP A 4 -1.46 5.89 -22.29
CA ASP A 4 -2.90 6.11 -22.44
C ASP A 4 -3.65 5.56 -21.21
N PHE A 5 -3.85 6.43 -20.20
CA PHE A 5 -4.62 6.11 -18.99
C PHE A 5 -6.15 6.24 -19.18
N ASP A 6 -6.62 6.76 -20.30
CA ASP A 6 -8.05 6.82 -20.63
C ASP A 6 -8.56 5.54 -21.30
N LYS A 7 -7.63 4.65 -21.71
CA LYS A 7 -7.97 3.39 -22.33
C LYS A 7 -8.74 2.49 -21.36
N ILE A 8 -9.96 2.13 -21.73
CA ILE A 8 -10.75 1.15 -20.97
C ILE A 8 -10.23 -0.25 -21.29
N ILE A 9 -9.87 -0.98 -20.23
CA ILE A 9 -9.41 -2.37 -20.31
C ILE A 9 -10.52 -3.27 -19.79
N ASP A 10 -11.01 -4.18 -20.63
CA ASP A 10 -11.92 -5.22 -20.17
C ASP A 10 -11.13 -6.24 -19.33
N ARG A 11 -11.46 -6.31 -18.05
CA ARG A 11 -10.81 -7.21 -17.08
C ARG A 11 -11.72 -8.37 -16.66
N LYS A 12 -12.95 -8.45 -17.17
CA LYS A 12 -13.85 -9.58 -16.93
C LYS A 12 -13.32 -10.83 -17.62
N GLY A 13 -13.36 -11.95 -16.90
CA GLY A 13 -12.81 -13.22 -17.41
C GLY A 13 -11.27 -13.30 -17.39
N SER A 14 -10.59 -12.33 -16.79
CA SER A 14 -9.12 -12.35 -16.62
C SER A 14 -8.66 -13.09 -15.36
N ALA A 15 -9.57 -13.67 -14.59
CA ALA A 15 -9.34 -14.29 -13.29
C ALA A 15 -8.78 -13.32 -12.24
N CYS A 16 -9.03 -12.02 -12.37
CA CYS A 16 -8.58 -11.05 -11.38
C CYS A 16 -9.60 -10.88 -10.25
N ILE A 17 -9.10 -10.76 -9.03
CA ILE A 17 -9.95 -10.62 -7.82
C ILE A 17 -10.85 -9.39 -7.91
N LYS A 18 -10.34 -8.27 -8.44
CA LYS A 18 -11.07 -6.99 -8.48
C LYS A 18 -12.37 -7.07 -9.27
N TRP A 19 -12.37 -7.74 -10.43
CA TRP A 19 -13.50 -7.84 -11.33
C TRP A 19 -14.25 -9.18 -11.22
N ASP A 20 -13.54 -10.29 -11.31
CA ASP A 20 -14.17 -11.62 -11.34
C ASP A 20 -14.48 -12.15 -9.92
N GLY A 21 -13.86 -11.55 -8.91
CA GLY A 21 -14.09 -11.90 -7.49
C GLY A 21 -15.22 -11.15 -6.80
N MET A 22 -15.90 -10.21 -7.48
CA MET A 22 -16.90 -9.32 -6.88
C MET A 22 -18.00 -10.07 -6.12
N GLU A 23 -18.63 -11.05 -6.75
CA GLU A 23 -19.71 -11.83 -6.13
C GLU A 23 -19.19 -12.62 -4.92
N LYS A 24 -18.04 -13.26 -5.06
CA LYS A 24 -17.45 -14.09 -4.00
C LYS A 24 -17.04 -13.28 -2.78
N PHE A 25 -16.45 -12.11 -2.95
CA PHE A 25 -15.84 -11.35 -1.86
C PHE A 25 -16.70 -10.18 -1.35
N LEU A 26 -17.55 -9.61 -2.20
CA LEU A 26 -18.42 -8.50 -1.82
C LEU A 26 -19.91 -8.86 -1.84
N GLY A 27 -20.30 -9.96 -2.48
CA GLY A 27 -21.68 -10.40 -2.55
C GLY A 27 -22.50 -9.80 -3.70
N SER A 28 -21.86 -9.18 -4.71
CA SER A 28 -22.53 -8.61 -5.88
C SER A 28 -21.66 -8.71 -7.11
N ALA A 29 -22.18 -9.29 -8.20
CA ALA A 29 -21.52 -9.34 -9.50
C ALA A 29 -21.73 -8.05 -10.34
N ASP A 30 -22.76 -7.26 -10.01
CA ASP A 30 -23.24 -6.16 -10.86
C ASP A 30 -22.69 -4.79 -10.46
N ALA A 31 -21.94 -4.71 -9.36
CA ALA A 31 -21.38 -3.44 -8.91
C ALA A 31 -20.09 -3.09 -9.66
N LEU A 32 -19.84 -1.79 -9.87
CA LEU A 32 -18.58 -1.29 -10.41
C LEU A 32 -17.46 -1.46 -9.37
N PRO A 33 -16.37 -2.19 -9.68
CA PRO A 33 -15.34 -2.48 -8.68
C PRO A 33 -14.39 -1.30 -8.46
N MET A 34 -14.47 -0.69 -7.29
CA MET A 34 -13.57 0.37 -6.82
C MET A 34 -12.96 0.02 -5.44
N TRP A 35 -12.57 -1.25 -5.22
CA TRP A 35 -12.18 -1.80 -3.92
C TRP A 35 -10.75 -2.32 -3.82
N VAL A 36 -10.36 -3.31 -4.63
CA VAL A 36 -8.99 -3.89 -4.58
C VAL A 36 -7.96 -2.85 -4.97
N ALA A 37 -6.84 -2.82 -4.25
CA ALA A 37 -5.74 -1.89 -4.48
C ALA A 37 -4.83 -2.35 -5.64
N ASP A 38 -5.41 -2.56 -6.82
CA ASP A 38 -4.74 -2.60 -8.13
C ASP A 38 -5.39 -1.56 -9.06
N MET A 39 -4.70 -1.17 -10.12
CA MET A 39 -5.21 -0.17 -11.05
C MET A 39 -5.81 -0.82 -12.29
N ASP A 40 -6.70 -0.08 -12.99
CA ASP A 40 -7.29 -0.51 -14.26
C ASP A 40 -6.53 0.08 -15.47
N PHE A 41 -5.21 0.26 -15.32
CA PHE A 41 -4.29 0.72 -16.36
C PHE A 41 -3.40 -0.41 -16.85
N LEU A 42 -2.96 -0.31 -18.10
CA LEU A 42 -1.97 -1.25 -18.63
C LEU A 42 -0.63 -1.08 -17.89
N THR A 43 0.00 -2.20 -17.59
CA THR A 43 1.42 -2.25 -17.28
C THR A 43 2.22 -1.72 -18.47
N PRO A 44 3.27 -0.91 -18.28
CA PRO A 44 4.09 -0.38 -19.37
C PRO A 44 4.62 -1.45 -20.32
N ALA A 45 4.64 -1.12 -21.62
CA ALA A 45 5.01 -2.08 -22.68
C ALA A 45 6.41 -2.67 -22.49
N TYR A 46 7.39 -1.87 -22.05
CA TYR A 46 8.76 -2.36 -21.81
C TYR A 46 8.81 -3.48 -20.75
N ILE A 47 7.86 -3.52 -19.81
CA ILE A 47 7.75 -4.61 -18.82
C ILE A 47 7.11 -5.84 -19.45
N THR A 48 5.97 -5.67 -20.15
CA THR A 48 5.24 -6.78 -20.75
C THR A 48 6.01 -7.44 -21.89
N GLU A 49 6.74 -6.65 -22.67
CA GLU A 49 7.63 -7.15 -23.74
C GLU A 49 8.79 -7.96 -23.17
N ALA A 50 9.42 -7.51 -22.09
CA ALA A 50 10.49 -8.27 -21.42
C ALA A 50 9.97 -9.61 -20.85
N ILE A 51 8.77 -9.61 -20.26
CA ILE A 51 8.11 -10.85 -19.81
C ILE A 51 7.83 -11.78 -20.99
N ALA A 52 7.29 -11.27 -22.10
CA ALA A 52 6.98 -12.05 -23.30
C ALA A 52 8.26 -12.64 -23.93
N LEU A 53 9.33 -11.85 -24.00
CA LEU A 53 10.64 -12.32 -24.47
C LEU A 53 11.17 -13.47 -23.60
N LYS A 54 11.06 -13.35 -22.27
CA LYS A 54 11.46 -14.44 -21.37
C LYS A 54 10.56 -15.66 -21.52
N ALA A 55 9.26 -15.47 -21.68
CA ALA A 55 8.32 -16.56 -21.90
C ALA A 55 8.61 -17.33 -23.20
N SER A 56 9.05 -16.64 -24.27
CA SER A 56 9.38 -17.25 -25.55
C SER A 56 10.57 -18.22 -25.51
N HIS A 57 11.42 -18.13 -24.47
CA HIS A 57 12.50 -19.10 -24.24
C HIS A 57 11.96 -20.53 -23.94
N GLY A 58 10.76 -20.64 -23.35
CA GLY A 58 10.06 -21.92 -23.17
C GLY A 58 10.59 -22.84 -22.06
N VAL A 59 11.65 -22.46 -21.30
CA VAL A 59 12.18 -23.21 -20.17
C VAL A 59 12.12 -22.34 -18.91
N PHE A 60 11.36 -22.78 -17.92
CA PHE A 60 11.09 -22.08 -16.67
C PHE A 60 11.76 -22.78 -15.49
N GLY A 61 13.11 -22.76 -15.49
CA GLY A 61 13.92 -23.30 -14.39
C GLY A 61 13.92 -22.40 -13.16
N TYR A 62 14.71 -22.79 -12.16
CA TYR A 62 14.87 -21.95 -10.95
C TYR A 62 15.49 -20.59 -11.31
N PRO A 63 14.88 -19.47 -10.90
CA PRO A 63 15.37 -18.14 -11.27
C PRO A 63 16.62 -17.76 -10.47
N LEU A 64 17.55 -17.10 -11.14
CA LEU A 64 18.64 -16.36 -10.51
C LEU A 64 18.30 -14.86 -10.56
N ARG A 65 18.51 -14.14 -9.48
CA ARG A 65 18.51 -12.67 -9.47
C ARG A 65 19.91 -12.20 -9.79
N GLU A 66 20.06 -11.66 -10.99
CA GLU A 66 21.31 -11.09 -11.47
C GLU A 66 21.56 -9.69 -10.89
N ASP A 67 22.72 -9.11 -11.14
CA ASP A 67 23.09 -7.79 -10.63
C ASP A 67 22.14 -6.69 -11.08
N GLY A 68 21.54 -6.81 -12.28
CA GLY A 68 20.55 -5.86 -12.81
C GLY A 68 19.34 -5.70 -11.93
N TYR A 69 18.84 -6.80 -11.32
CA TYR A 69 17.71 -6.75 -10.37
C TYR A 69 18.00 -5.84 -9.17
N PHE A 70 19.19 -5.93 -8.59
CA PHE A 70 19.58 -5.13 -7.42
C PHE A 70 19.95 -3.70 -7.82
N THR A 71 20.74 -3.55 -8.88
CA THR A 71 21.22 -2.25 -9.35
C THR A 71 20.07 -1.34 -9.78
N SER A 72 19.08 -1.88 -10.48
CA SER A 72 17.90 -1.09 -10.90
C SER A 72 17.12 -0.53 -9.70
N LEU A 73 16.89 -1.35 -8.66
CA LEU A 73 16.23 -0.92 -7.42
C LEU A 73 17.07 0.13 -6.68
N MET A 74 18.39 -0.12 -6.50
CA MET A 74 19.29 0.82 -5.81
C MET A 74 19.28 2.19 -6.51
N GLN A 75 19.41 2.20 -7.84
CA GLN A 75 19.36 3.43 -8.64
C GLN A 75 17.98 4.11 -8.56
N TRP A 76 16.88 3.34 -8.54
CA TRP A 76 15.53 3.86 -8.37
C TRP A 76 15.38 4.59 -7.04
N LEU A 77 15.75 3.96 -5.94
CA LEU A 77 15.66 4.53 -4.59
C LEU A 77 16.52 5.80 -4.46
N GLN A 78 17.72 5.78 -5.05
CA GLN A 78 18.60 6.94 -5.02
C GLN A 78 18.02 8.13 -5.81
N ARG A 79 17.55 7.93 -7.06
CA ARG A 79 17.07 9.04 -7.88
C ARG A 79 15.65 9.52 -7.54
N ARG A 80 14.77 8.63 -7.07
CA ARG A 80 13.38 9.01 -6.73
C ARG A 80 13.24 9.46 -5.27
N HIS A 81 13.97 8.83 -4.36
CA HIS A 81 13.80 9.02 -2.91
C HIS A 81 15.06 9.52 -2.20
N GLN A 82 16.16 9.78 -2.93
CA GLN A 82 17.45 10.27 -2.38
C GLN A 82 18.00 9.33 -1.29
N TRP A 83 17.69 8.03 -1.40
CA TRP A 83 18.11 7.00 -0.46
C TRP A 83 19.15 6.08 -1.10
N ASN A 84 20.37 6.10 -0.56
CA ASN A 84 21.45 5.21 -0.97
C ASN A 84 21.32 3.89 -0.20
N VAL A 85 21.21 2.81 -0.95
CA VAL A 85 21.06 1.45 -0.43
C VAL A 85 22.17 0.58 -0.98
N GLU A 86 22.75 -0.28 -0.15
CA GLU A 86 23.74 -1.26 -0.60
C GLU A 86 23.08 -2.58 -0.97
N ARG A 87 23.69 -3.28 -1.95
CA ARG A 87 23.18 -4.57 -2.45
C ARG A 87 22.94 -5.57 -1.34
N ASP A 88 23.86 -5.67 -0.40
CA ASP A 88 23.79 -6.64 0.70
C ASP A 88 22.66 -6.37 1.69
N TRP A 89 22.06 -5.18 1.67
CA TRP A 89 20.89 -4.85 2.49
C TRP A 89 19.58 -5.39 1.92
N ILE A 90 19.58 -5.74 0.62
CA ILE A 90 18.37 -6.10 -0.13
C ILE A 90 18.15 -7.62 -0.07
N THR A 91 16.98 -8.00 0.43
CA THR A 91 16.47 -9.37 0.40
C THR A 91 15.17 -9.42 -0.41
N PHE A 92 15.06 -10.38 -1.32
CA PHE A 92 13.83 -10.66 -2.04
C PHE A 92 12.77 -11.26 -1.10
N CYS A 93 11.50 -10.89 -1.33
CA CYS A 93 10.35 -11.56 -0.71
C CYS A 93 9.19 -11.67 -1.73
N PRO A 94 8.36 -12.73 -1.70
CA PRO A 94 7.26 -12.90 -2.68
C PRO A 94 6.06 -11.98 -2.43
N GLY A 95 6.28 -10.81 -1.87
CA GLY A 95 5.30 -9.78 -1.61
C GLY A 95 5.50 -9.10 -0.26
N VAL A 96 4.88 -7.94 -0.08
CA VAL A 96 5.01 -7.15 1.16
C VAL A 96 4.28 -7.81 2.33
N VAL A 97 3.09 -8.38 2.12
CA VAL A 97 2.38 -9.09 3.22
C VAL A 97 3.19 -10.28 3.75
N PRO A 98 3.76 -11.18 2.91
CA PRO A 98 4.73 -12.17 3.38
C PRO A 98 5.92 -11.53 4.13
N ALA A 99 6.48 -10.42 3.63
CA ALA A 99 7.61 -9.75 4.27
C ALA A 99 7.28 -9.25 5.67
N VAL A 100 6.09 -8.65 5.86
CA VAL A 100 5.60 -8.23 7.19
C VAL A 100 5.49 -9.42 8.14
N ASN A 101 4.89 -10.53 7.70
CA ASN A 101 4.78 -11.76 8.51
C ASN A 101 6.15 -12.32 8.90
N ILE A 102 7.09 -12.36 7.96
CA ILE A 102 8.46 -12.85 8.20
C ILE A 102 9.19 -11.92 9.19
N ALA A 103 9.05 -10.60 9.05
CA ALA A 103 9.66 -9.64 9.96
C ALA A 103 9.16 -9.81 11.41
N VAL A 104 7.84 -10.03 11.59
CA VAL A 104 7.22 -10.35 12.87
C VAL A 104 7.79 -11.65 13.45
N LEU A 105 7.79 -12.73 12.67
CA LEU A 105 8.29 -14.03 13.11
C LEU A 105 9.78 -14.00 13.47
N ALA A 106 10.59 -13.30 12.70
CA ALA A 106 12.05 -13.27 12.85
C ALA A 106 12.52 -12.45 14.05
N ASN A 107 11.77 -11.41 14.45
CA ASN A 107 12.25 -10.40 15.38
C ASN A 107 11.44 -10.27 16.67
N THR A 108 10.38 -11.08 16.82
CA THR A 108 9.52 -11.07 18.01
C THR A 108 9.21 -12.51 18.45
N LEU A 109 8.71 -12.67 19.67
CA LEU A 109 8.29 -13.94 20.26
C LEU A 109 6.77 -13.94 20.50
N PRO A 110 6.11 -15.12 20.61
CA PRO A 110 4.73 -15.20 21.07
C PRO A 110 4.55 -14.45 22.39
N GLY A 111 3.50 -13.62 22.47
CA GLY A 111 3.23 -12.76 23.62
C GLY A 111 3.87 -11.36 23.56
N ASP A 112 4.83 -11.11 22.67
CA ASP A 112 5.38 -9.77 22.49
C ASP A 112 4.31 -8.80 21.95
N LYS A 113 4.34 -7.56 22.45
CA LYS A 113 3.47 -6.48 21.98
C LYS A 113 3.99 -5.88 20.68
N ILE A 114 3.09 -5.75 19.70
CA ILE A 114 3.38 -5.08 18.43
C ILE A 114 2.39 -3.95 18.23
N ILE A 115 2.91 -2.75 17.98
CA ILE A 115 2.12 -1.54 17.76
C ILE A 115 1.67 -1.51 16.30
N VAL A 116 0.38 -1.26 16.08
CA VAL A 116 -0.21 -0.98 14.77
C VAL A 116 -1.05 0.29 14.89
N GLN A 117 -1.14 1.09 13.82
CA GLN A 117 -1.74 2.44 13.83
C GLN A 117 -3.04 2.48 13.02
N PRO A 118 -4.17 1.94 13.55
CA PRO A 118 -5.46 2.01 12.84
C PRO A 118 -6.05 3.44 12.79
N PRO A 119 -6.92 3.71 11.79
CA PRO A 119 -7.33 2.80 10.73
C PRO A 119 -6.17 2.55 9.76
N VAL A 120 -5.84 1.28 9.49
CA VAL A 120 -4.67 0.93 8.66
C VAL A 120 -4.92 -0.38 7.89
N TYR A 121 -4.08 -0.70 6.94
CA TYR A 121 -4.12 -1.90 6.13
C TYR A 121 -4.29 -3.17 7.00
N PHE A 122 -5.45 -3.80 6.90
CA PHE A 122 -5.90 -4.86 7.81
C PHE A 122 -4.99 -6.11 7.89
N PRO A 123 -4.17 -6.49 6.87
CA PRO A 123 -3.24 -7.59 7.03
C PRO A 123 -2.14 -7.36 8.08
N PHE A 124 -1.95 -6.13 8.56
CA PHE A 124 -1.06 -5.88 9.70
C PHE A 124 -1.61 -6.48 10.99
N PHE A 125 -2.94 -6.48 11.16
CA PHE A 125 -3.58 -7.08 12.33
C PHE A 125 -3.34 -8.59 12.37
N THR A 126 -3.61 -9.27 11.24
CA THR A 126 -3.43 -10.72 11.14
C THR A 126 -1.96 -11.12 11.21
N ALA A 127 -1.03 -10.32 10.68
CA ALA A 127 0.40 -10.57 10.84
C ALA A 127 0.86 -10.58 12.32
N VAL A 128 0.14 -9.88 13.20
CA VAL A 128 0.39 -9.90 14.65
C VAL A 128 -0.34 -11.08 15.31
N THR A 129 -1.66 -11.19 15.10
CA THR A 129 -2.51 -12.11 15.84
C THR A 129 -2.33 -13.58 15.44
N ASP A 130 -2.16 -13.87 14.14
CA ASP A 130 -1.98 -15.24 13.63
C ASP A 130 -0.67 -15.86 14.14
N HIS A 131 0.31 -15.01 14.46
CA HIS A 131 1.57 -15.45 15.05
C HIS A 131 1.61 -15.39 16.58
N LYS A 132 0.45 -15.22 17.24
CA LYS A 132 0.33 -15.19 18.71
C LYS A 132 1.09 -14.03 19.38
N ARG A 133 1.27 -12.90 18.68
CA ARG A 133 1.75 -11.66 19.26
C ARG A 133 0.55 -10.86 19.78
N ASN A 134 0.81 -9.97 20.73
CA ASN A 134 -0.21 -9.10 21.30
C ASN A 134 -0.30 -7.82 20.46
N LEU A 135 -1.43 -7.65 19.79
CA LEU A 135 -1.73 -6.46 19.02
C LEU A 135 -2.09 -5.30 19.97
N VAL A 136 -1.36 -4.19 19.88
CA VAL A 136 -1.66 -2.96 20.61
C VAL A 136 -1.86 -1.80 19.63
N TYR A 137 -2.86 -0.97 19.90
CA TYR A 137 -3.27 0.09 18.98
C TYR A 137 -2.75 1.46 19.40
N ASN A 138 -1.99 2.08 18.50
CA ASN A 138 -1.74 3.51 18.52
C ASN A 138 -2.67 4.17 17.48
N ASN A 139 -3.91 4.46 17.89
CA ASN A 139 -4.93 4.96 17.00
C ASN A 139 -4.52 6.29 16.38
N LEU A 140 -4.63 6.39 15.05
CA LEU A 140 -4.47 7.67 14.37
C LEU A 140 -5.64 8.59 14.68
N VAL A 141 -5.36 9.89 14.70
CA VAL A 141 -6.34 10.93 15.02
C VAL A 141 -6.59 11.77 13.76
N LEU A 142 -7.86 11.94 13.40
CA LEU A 142 -8.23 12.83 12.32
C LEU A 142 -8.17 14.29 12.83
N ARG A 143 -7.23 15.08 12.29
CA ARG A 143 -7.04 16.51 12.59
C ARG A 143 -7.02 17.29 11.28
N ASP A 144 -7.84 18.29 11.15
CA ASP A 144 -7.92 19.17 9.97
C ASP A 144 -8.01 18.39 8.63
N GLY A 145 -8.78 17.30 8.62
CA GLY A 145 -8.97 16.46 7.42
C GLY A 145 -7.81 15.50 7.10
N ARG A 146 -6.83 15.35 8.00
CA ARG A 146 -5.68 14.46 7.84
C ARG A 146 -5.55 13.50 9.02
N LEU A 147 -5.20 12.25 8.75
CA LEU A 147 -4.84 11.29 9.80
C LEU A 147 -3.42 11.57 10.28
N CYS A 148 -3.27 11.74 11.61
CA CYS A 148 -2.04 12.10 12.30
C CYS A 148 -1.70 11.07 13.37
N MET A 149 -0.40 10.91 13.68
CA MET A 149 0.06 10.05 14.79
C MET A 149 -0.27 10.67 16.15
N ASP A 150 -0.65 9.82 17.09
CA ASP A 150 -0.73 10.17 18.52
C ASP A 150 0.59 9.77 19.19
N PHE A 151 1.52 10.72 19.31
CA PHE A 151 2.86 10.48 19.84
C PHE A 151 2.86 10.21 21.36
N ASP A 152 1.94 10.78 22.13
CA ASP A 152 1.83 10.55 23.57
C ASP A 152 1.40 9.11 23.86
N ASN A 153 0.43 8.62 23.10
CA ASN A 153 0.02 7.23 23.17
C ASN A 153 1.12 6.30 22.64
N LEU A 154 1.83 6.67 21.57
CA LEU A 154 2.96 5.88 21.06
C LEU A 154 4.07 5.72 22.10
N GLU A 155 4.44 6.81 22.77
CA GLU A 155 5.43 6.79 23.86
C GLU A 155 4.97 5.85 24.99
N THR A 156 3.70 5.91 25.37
CA THR A 156 3.14 5.04 26.42
C THR A 156 3.24 3.56 26.04
N LEU A 157 2.86 3.21 24.81
CA LEU A 157 2.91 1.82 24.34
C LEU A 157 4.34 1.29 24.18
N ALA A 158 5.25 2.13 23.72
CA ALA A 158 6.66 1.79 23.60
C ALA A 158 7.30 1.56 25.00
N ALA A 159 7.01 2.44 25.97
CA ALA A 159 7.48 2.32 27.36
C ALA A 159 6.90 1.07 28.05
N ASP A 160 5.69 0.63 27.67
CA ASP A 160 5.04 -0.59 28.17
C ASP A 160 5.59 -1.87 27.50
N GLY A 161 6.73 -1.77 26.82
CA GLY A 161 7.54 -2.90 26.37
C GLY A 161 7.17 -3.46 25.00
N ALA A 162 6.53 -2.67 24.13
CA ALA A 162 6.34 -3.05 22.73
C ALA A 162 7.68 -3.35 22.05
N LYS A 163 7.70 -4.33 21.13
CA LYS A 163 8.90 -4.80 20.45
C LYS A 163 9.02 -4.33 19.02
N MET A 164 7.90 -4.02 18.39
CA MET A 164 7.85 -3.60 16.99
C MET A 164 6.70 -2.62 16.79
N LEU A 165 6.90 -1.65 15.89
CA LEU A 165 5.89 -0.81 15.29
C LEU A 165 5.78 -1.18 13.81
N ILE A 166 4.57 -1.48 13.31
CA ILE A 166 4.30 -1.65 11.89
C ILE A 166 3.70 -0.35 11.36
N LEU A 167 4.46 0.33 10.51
CA LEU A 167 4.14 1.63 9.94
C LEU A 167 3.71 1.47 8.47
N SER A 168 2.64 2.13 8.06
CA SER A 168 2.29 2.33 6.64
C SER A 168 2.80 3.70 6.17
N ASN A 169 3.73 3.76 5.22
CA ASN A 169 4.40 4.98 4.79
C ASN A 169 4.64 5.01 3.26
N PRO A 170 3.87 5.74 2.47
CA PRO A 170 2.66 6.51 2.80
C PRO A 170 1.51 5.67 3.34
N HIS A 171 0.58 6.34 4.01
CA HIS A 171 -0.46 5.68 4.77
C HIS A 171 -1.63 5.18 3.91
N ASN A 172 -2.03 3.93 4.10
CA ASN A 172 -3.24 3.33 3.55
C ASN A 172 -4.15 2.90 4.72
N PRO A 173 -5.39 3.41 4.85
CA PRO A 173 -6.25 3.97 3.79
C PRO A 173 -6.26 5.51 3.68
N GLY A 174 -5.70 6.25 4.63
CA GLY A 174 -5.92 7.70 4.76
C GLY A 174 -5.16 8.56 3.75
N GLY A 175 -4.17 7.99 3.03
CA GLY A 175 -3.39 8.73 2.04
C GLY A 175 -2.36 9.72 2.61
N SER A 176 -2.16 9.77 3.92
CA SER A 176 -1.20 10.70 4.55
C SER A 176 0.25 10.38 4.16
N VAL A 177 1.02 11.41 3.86
CA VAL A 177 2.48 11.35 3.71
C VAL A 177 3.09 11.88 5.01
N TRP A 178 3.74 11.02 5.76
CA TRP A 178 4.37 11.44 7.01
C TRP A 178 5.49 12.44 6.73
N THR A 179 5.43 13.58 7.40
CA THR A 179 6.49 14.60 7.31
C THR A 179 7.77 14.08 7.93
N ARG A 180 8.91 14.68 7.52
CA ARG A 180 10.20 14.34 8.11
C ARG A 180 10.20 14.48 9.62
N ASP A 181 9.54 15.50 10.16
CA ASP A 181 9.49 15.76 11.61
C ASP A 181 8.63 14.73 12.33
N GLU A 182 7.46 14.34 11.76
CA GLU A 182 6.65 13.25 12.32
C GLU A 182 7.42 11.93 12.35
N LEU A 183 8.16 11.61 11.29
CA LEU A 183 8.98 10.40 11.24
C LEU A 183 10.15 10.44 12.22
N LEU A 184 10.81 11.58 12.39
CA LEU A 184 11.87 11.75 13.38
C LEU A 184 11.36 11.61 14.81
N GLN A 185 10.19 12.19 15.13
CA GLN A 185 9.57 12.06 16.44
C GLN A 185 9.16 10.62 16.74
N MET A 186 8.52 9.95 15.80
CA MET A 186 8.18 8.53 15.89
C MET A 186 9.42 7.66 16.09
N ALA A 187 10.47 7.90 15.30
CA ALA A 187 11.70 7.13 15.37
C ALA A 187 12.44 7.36 16.71
N ALA A 188 12.46 8.60 17.23
CA ALA A 188 13.06 8.90 18.52
C ALA A 188 12.39 8.11 19.66
N ILE A 189 11.06 8.00 19.65
CA ILE A 189 10.32 7.17 20.61
C ILE A 189 10.72 5.69 20.45
N CYS A 190 10.73 5.18 19.22
CA CYS A 190 11.10 3.78 18.96
C CYS A 190 12.54 3.46 19.42
N LEU A 191 13.50 4.33 19.11
CA LEU A 191 14.90 4.17 19.54
C LEU A 191 15.04 4.18 21.05
N LYS A 192 14.41 5.14 21.74
CA LYS A 192 14.44 5.27 23.19
C LYS A 192 14.00 3.99 23.91
N HIS A 193 13.02 3.28 23.36
CA HIS A 193 12.44 2.07 23.95
C HIS A 193 12.87 0.78 23.25
N ASN A 194 13.84 0.85 22.32
CA ASN A 194 14.32 -0.30 21.52
C ASN A 194 13.22 -1.03 20.78
N VAL A 195 12.29 -0.27 20.18
CA VAL A 195 11.20 -0.77 19.32
C VAL A 195 11.69 -0.83 17.87
N ILE A 196 11.59 -2.00 17.22
CA ILE A 196 11.94 -2.15 15.81
C ILE A 196 10.87 -1.46 14.96
N ILE A 197 11.28 -0.70 13.96
CA ILE A 197 10.38 -0.07 13.00
C ILE A 197 10.29 -0.98 11.77
N LEU A 198 9.09 -1.51 11.48
CA LEU A 198 8.79 -2.17 10.22
C LEU A 198 8.00 -1.20 9.35
N SER A 199 8.67 -0.59 8.38
CA SER A 199 8.10 0.42 7.49
C SER A 199 7.65 -0.22 6.19
N ASP A 200 6.34 -0.30 5.98
CA ASP A 200 5.75 -0.69 4.70
C ASP A 200 5.68 0.53 3.79
N GLU A 201 6.61 0.59 2.83
CA GLU A 201 6.77 1.70 1.88
C GLU A 201 6.32 1.33 0.45
N ILE A 202 5.38 0.38 0.32
CA ILE A 202 4.87 -0.12 -0.97
C ILE A 202 4.23 1.00 -1.84
N HIS A 203 3.81 2.10 -1.22
CA HIS A 203 3.20 3.25 -1.89
C HIS A 203 4.16 4.44 -2.09
N CYS A 204 5.46 4.28 -1.82
CA CYS A 204 6.44 5.38 -1.79
C CYS A 204 6.52 6.21 -3.08
N ASP A 205 6.28 5.60 -4.24
CA ASP A 205 6.32 6.27 -5.54
C ASP A 205 5.03 7.05 -5.87
N LEU A 206 3.94 6.78 -5.15
CA LEU A 206 2.60 7.27 -5.47
C LEU A 206 2.24 8.47 -4.59
N VAL A 207 3.01 9.53 -4.68
CA VAL A 207 2.87 10.74 -3.85
C VAL A 207 2.54 11.95 -4.71
N TYR A 208 1.48 12.68 -4.35
CA TYR A 208 1.03 13.88 -5.06
C TYR A 208 1.91 15.08 -4.72
N LYS A 209 2.20 15.94 -5.73
CA LYS A 209 2.85 17.22 -5.48
C LYS A 209 1.93 18.12 -4.64
N PRO A 210 2.44 18.90 -3.67
CA PRO A 210 3.86 19.16 -3.40
C PRO A 210 4.51 18.20 -2.39
N PHE A 211 3.80 17.17 -1.93
CA PHE A 211 4.30 16.23 -0.94
C PHE A 211 5.48 15.40 -1.46
N LYS A 212 6.29 14.87 -0.53
CA LYS A 212 7.44 14.01 -0.84
C LYS A 212 7.51 12.88 0.16
N HIS A 213 7.67 11.66 -0.35
CA HIS A 213 7.98 10.52 0.48
C HIS A 213 9.38 10.65 1.10
N THR A 214 9.49 10.27 2.37
CA THR A 214 10.76 10.14 3.08
C THR A 214 10.90 8.70 3.55
N PRO A 215 11.84 7.90 3.02
CA PRO A 215 12.13 6.57 3.54
C PRO A 215 12.58 6.67 5.00
N VAL A 216 11.98 5.90 5.90
CA VAL A 216 12.30 5.97 7.34
C VAL A 216 13.79 5.68 7.58
N ALA A 217 14.34 4.68 6.92
CA ALA A 217 15.74 4.30 7.04
C ALA A 217 16.73 5.35 6.49
N SER A 218 16.26 6.36 5.73
CA SER A 218 17.12 7.43 5.22
C SER A 218 17.34 8.59 6.21
N LEU A 219 16.62 8.60 7.33
CA LEU A 219 16.64 9.73 8.27
C LEU A 219 17.96 9.86 9.02
N SER A 220 18.52 8.75 9.50
CA SER A 220 19.86 8.66 10.10
C SER A 220 20.34 7.21 10.13
N GLN A 221 21.66 7.03 10.34
CA GLN A 221 22.29 5.72 10.51
C GLN A 221 21.68 4.92 11.69
N GLU A 222 21.39 5.58 12.79
CA GLU A 222 20.81 4.95 13.96
C GLU A 222 19.39 4.46 13.69
N ILE A 223 18.57 5.26 13.00
CA ILE A 223 17.20 4.89 12.60
C ILE A 223 17.25 3.75 11.57
N SER A 224 18.15 3.81 10.60
CA SER A 224 18.34 2.74 9.62
C SER A 224 18.64 1.39 10.30
N ASN A 225 19.50 1.39 11.31
CA ASN A 225 19.85 0.20 12.08
C ASN A 225 18.68 -0.40 12.90
N HIS A 226 17.60 0.35 13.10
CA HIS A 226 16.39 -0.12 13.79
C HIS A 226 15.21 -0.34 12.84
N THR A 227 15.41 -0.17 11.53
CA THR A 227 14.34 -0.21 10.54
C THR A 227 14.46 -1.42 9.62
N ILE A 228 13.31 -2.04 9.35
CA ILE A 228 13.09 -3.00 8.27
C ILE A 228 12.16 -2.32 7.28
N THR A 229 12.60 -2.07 6.05
CA THR A 229 11.78 -1.40 5.03
C THR A 229 11.32 -2.38 3.98
N THR A 230 10.05 -2.34 3.59
CA THR A 230 9.51 -3.13 2.49
C THR A 230 9.11 -2.24 1.34
N VAL A 231 9.54 -2.56 0.12
CA VAL A 231 9.19 -1.88 -1.12
C VAL A 231 8.82 -2.89 -2.20
N ALA A 232 7.98 -2.49 -3.14
CA ALA A 232 7.62 -3.35 -4.26
C ALA A 232 7.17 -2.53 -5.48
N PRO A 233 7.44 -2.99 -6.72
CA PRO A 233 6.95 -2.33 -7.92
C PRO A 233 5.44 -2.56 -8.15
N SER A 234 4.81 -3.39 -7.31
CA SER A 234 3.48 -3.94 -7.54
C SER A 234 2.36 -2.90 -7.56
N LYS A 235 2.45 -1.85 -6.71
CA LYS A 235 1.45 -0.76 -6.70
C LYS A 235 1.74 0.29 -7.75
N THR A 236 2.99 0.65 -7.90
CA THR A 236 3.46 1.67 -8.83
C THR A 236 3.20 1.27 -10.28
N PHE A 237 3.49 0.01 -10.65
CA PHE A 237 3.45 -0.48 -12.03
C PHE A 237 2.35 -1.52 -12.31
N ASN A 238 1.41 -1.68 -11.36
CA ASN A 238 0.29 -2.64 -11.50
C ASN A 238 0.73 -4.10 -11.66
N LEU A 239 1.72 -4.55 -10.87
CA LEU A 239 2.36 -5.86 -10.95
C LEU A 239 2.02 -6.80 -9.80
N SER A 240 0.91 -6.57 -9.07
CA SER A 240 0.59 -7.34 -7.86
C SER A 240 0.52 -8.85 -8.08
N GLY A 241 0.06 -9.28 -9.25
CA GLY A 241 -0.03 -10.70 -9.61
C GLY A 241 1.32 -11.39 -9.81
N LEU A 242 2.43 -10.65 -9.88
CA LEU A 242 3.77 -11.21 -10.08
C LEU A 242 4.50 -11.53 -8.76
N SER A 243 3.90 -11.26 -7.61
CA SER A 243 4.39 -11.68 -6.29
C SER A 243 5.88 -11.38 -6.07
N THR A 244 6.27 -10.11 -6.15
CA THR A 244 7.66 -9.67 -5.99
C THR A 244 7.72 -8.41 -5.10
N ALA A 245 8.64 -8.42 -4.14
CA ALA A 245 8.95 -7.32 -3.24
C ALA A 245 10.43 -7.40 -2.82
N SER A 246 10.95 -6.30 -2.32
CA SER A 246 12.27 -6.23 -1.73
C SER A 246 12.15 -5.75 -0.29
N VAL A 247 12.93 -6.37 0.59
CA VAL A 247 13.07 -5.99 2.00
C VAL A 247 14.48 -5.44 2.18
N ILE A 248 14.59 -4.24 2.71
CA ILE A 248 15.84 -3.51 2.85
C ILE A 248 16.15 -3.38 4.34
N ILE A 249 17.26 -3.98 4.76
CA ILE A 249 17.67 -4.03 6.17
C ILE A 249 19.19 -3.79 6.25
N GLU A 250 19.59 -2.64 6.74
CA GLU A 250 21.00 -2.30 6.91
C GLU A 250 21.64 -3.10 8.06
N ASN A 251 20.95 -3.20 9.19
CA ASN A 251 21.44 -3.94 10.36
C ASN A 251 21.64 -5.43 10.03
N SER A 252 22.89 -5.88 10.05
CA SER A 252 23.26 -7.24 9.69
C SER A 252 22.62 -8.33 10.57
N ASN A 253 22.35 -8.03 11.85
CA ASN A 253 21.71 -8.98 12.74
C ASN A 253 20.20 -9.13 12.44
N LEU A 254 19.49 -8.01 12.25
CA LEU A 254 18.08 -8.04 11.82
C LEU A 254 17.95 -8.74 10.46
N ARG A 255 18.82 -8.41 9.51
CA ARG A 255 18.85 -9.01 8.18
C ARG A 255 19.11 -10.52 8.23
N ARG A 256 20.08 -10.96 9.03
CA ARG A 256 20.36 -12.40 9.22
C ARG A 256 19.17 -13.16 9.79
N LYS A 257 18.48 -12.60 10.79
CA LYS A 257 17.26 -13.20 11.37
C LYS A 257 16.14 -13.28 10.34
N PHE A 258 15.93 -12.20 9.56
CA PHE A 258 14.92 -12.18 8.49
C PHE A 258 15.21 -13.23 7.42
N ASN A 259 16.44 -13.30 6.92
CA ASN A 259 16.87 -14.26 5.90
C ASN A 259 16.74 -15.71 6.39
N LEU A 260 17.14 -15.99 7.64
CA LEU A 260 16.98 -17.33 8.23
C LEU A 260 15.50 -17.74 8.27
N GLN A 261 14.60 -16.83 8.63
CA GLN A 261 13.18 -17.13 8.65
C GLN A 261 12.60 -17.34 7.25
N LEU A 262 13.06 -16.55 6.26
CA LEU A 262 12.71 -16.72 4.84
C LEU A 262 13.17 -18.07 4.30
N ASP A 263 14.40 -18.49 4.65
CA ASP A 263 14.98 -19.79 4.27
C ASP A 263 14.20 -20.95 4.90
N HIS A 264 13.81 -20.85 6.16
CA HIS A 264 12.99 -21.88 6.83
C HIS A 264 11.63 -22.10 6.14
N LEU A 265 11.07 -21.05 5.53
CA LEU A 265 9.82 -21.12 4.78
C LEU A 265 10.00 -21.59 3.33
N HIS A 266 11.23 -21.68 2.85
CA HIS A 266 11.59 -22.06 1.47
C HIS A 266 10.90 -21.23 0.36
N ILE A 267 10.65 -19.92 0.62
CA ILE A 267 9.95 -19.03 -0.31
C ILE A 267 10.84 -17.95 -0.93
N GLY A 268 12.15 -17.97 -0.65
CA GLY A 268 13.13 -16.99 -1.16
C GLY A 268 13.43 -17.13 -2.67
N GLY A 269 12.96 -18.18 -3.33
CA GLY A 269 13.22 -18.44 -4.76
C GLY A 269 12.60 -17.38 -5.69
N GLY A 270 11.36 -17.01 -5.43
CA GLY A 270 10.62 -16.09 -6.27
C GLY A 270 10.15 -16.70 -7.60
N ASN A 271 9.78 -15.84 -8.55
CA ASN A 271 9.43 -16.26 -9.88
C ASN A 271 10.20 -15.46 -10.95
N ILE A 272 10.43 -16.10 -12.09
CA ILE A 272 11.28 -15.56 -13.16
C ILE A 272 10.70 -14.29 -13.78
N PHE A 273 9.37 -14.18 -13.90
CA PHE A 273 8.70 -13.03 -14.50
C PHE A 273 8.68 -11.85 -13.54
N GLY A 274 8.50 -12.10 -12.23
CA GLY A 274 8.56 -11.06 -11.20
C GLY A 274 9.94 -10.41 -11.11
N ASN A 275 11.02 -11.18 -11.22
CA ASN A 275 12.38 -10.64 -11.21
C ASN A 275 12.62 -9.70 -12.40
N ILE A 276 12.27 -10.13 -13.62
CA ILE A 276 12.42 -9.34 -14.85
C ILE A 276 11.52 -8.10 -14.81
N ALA A 277 10.26 -8.27 -14.39
CA ALA A 277 9.33 -7.15 -14.30
C ALA A 277 9.81 -6.08 -13.32
N SER A 278 10.36 -6.47 -12.16
CA SER A 278 10.92 -5.54 -11.18
C SER A 278 12.11 -4.77 -11.74
N GLU A 279 13.02 -5.46 -12.41
CA GLU A 279 14.20 -4.85 -13.04
C GLU A 279 13.79 -3.82 -14.08
N GLN A 280 12.90 -4.18 -15.01
CA GLN A 280 12.44 -3.27 -16.06
C GLN A 280 11.63 -2.10 -15.51
N ALA A 281 10.80 -2.34 -14.50
CA ALA A 281 10.02 -1.31 -13.82
C ALA A 281 10.93 -0.21 -13.24
N TYR A 282 11.93 -0.59 -12.46
CA TYR A 282 12.84 0.35 -11.82
C TYR A 282 13.86 0.97 -12.79
N LEU A 283 14.23 0.26 -13.86
CA LEU A 283 15.18 0.77 -14.85
C LEU A 283 14.57 1.85 -15.73
N HIS A 284 13.31 1.73 -16.12
CA HIS A 284 12.67 2.55 -17.15
C HIS A 284 11.41 3.31 -16.67
N GLY A 285 11.07 3.23 -15.39
CA GLY A 285 9.76 3.61 -14.87
C GLY A 285 9.50 5.12 -14.67
N ASP A 286 10.53 5.97 -14.74
CA ASP A 286 10.41 7.37 -14.32
C ASP A 286 9.28 8.13 -15.02
N SER A 287 9.25 8.11 -16.35
CA SER A 287 8.21 8.80 -17.12
C SER A 287 6.81 8.26 -16.89
N TYR A 288 6.69 6.93 -16.71
CA TYR A 288 5.40 6.32 -16.40
C TYR A 288 4.84 6.80 -15.06
N VAL A 289 5.69 6.83 -14.02
CA VAL A 289 5.26 7.27 -12.69
C VAL A 289 4.88 8.74 -12.69
N ASP A 290 5.65 9.58 -13.37
CA ASP A 290 5.36 11.01 -13.46
C ASP A 290 4.02 11.27 -14.17
N GLU A 291 3.79 10.64 -15.33
CA GLU A 291 2.51 10.75 -16.07
C GLU A 291 1.34 10.13 -15.29
N LEU A 292 1.56 8.98 -14.61
CA LEU A 292 0.55 8.34 -13.76
C LEU A 292 0.11 9.27 -12.62
N MET A 293 1.06 9.87 -11.91
CA MET A 293 0.74 10.76 -10.80
C MET A 293 0.05 12.04 -11.24
N ASP A 294 0.40 12.58 -12.40
CA ASP A 294 -0.32 13.71 -12.99
C ASP A 294 -1.76 13.34 -13.39
N TYR A 295 -1.98 12.10 -13.86
CA TYR A 295 -3.32 11.59 -14.20
C TYR A 295 -4.15 11.34 -12.93
N LEU A 296 -3.58 10.65 -11.95
CA LEU A 296 -4.26 10.37 -10.67
C LEU A 296 -4.60 11.67 -9.93
N GLY A 297 -3.74 12.69 -10.00
CA GLY A 297 -4.02 14.02 -9.45
C GLY A 297 -5.27 14.64 -10.06
N LYS A 298 -5.48 14.50 -11.38
CA LYS A 298 -6.72 14.95 -12.05
C LYS A 298 -7.94 14.16 -11.58
N ASN A 299 -7.79 12.85 -11.35
CA ASN A 299 -8.86 12.02 -10.78
C ASN A 299 -9.22 12.47 -9.35
N VAL A 300 -8.24 12.81 -8.51
CA VAL A 300 -8.49 13.37 -7.17
C VAL A 300 -9.28 14.68 -7.25
N GLU A 301 -8.84 15.62 -8.08
CA GLU A 301 -9.52 16.91 -8.22
C GLU A 301 -10.96 16.75 -8.77
N MET A 302 -11.15 15.84 -9.72
CA MET A 302 -12.47 15.51 -10.27
C MET A 302 -13.37 14.92 -9.18
N LEU A 303 -12.86 13.97 -8.38
CA LEU A 303 -13.58 13.38 -7.26
C LEU A 303 -13.99 14.43 -6.24
N LYS A 304 -13.04 15.25 -5.77
CA LYS A 304 -13.27 16.32 -4.78
C LYS A 304 -14.36 17.27 -5.25
N LYS A 305 -14.23 17.79 -6.47
CA LYS A 305 -15.21 18.70 -7.06
C LYS A 305 -16.59 18.07 -7.16
N TYR A 306 -16.68 16.83 -7.68
CA TYR A 306 -17.95 16.15 -7.85
C TYR A 306 -18.65 15.91 -6.51
N VAL A 307 -17.91 15.43 -5.50
CA VAL A 307 -18.44 15.14 -4.16
C VAL A 307 -18.95 16.44 -3.53
N ALA A 308 -18.18 17.53 -3.55
CA ALA A 308 -18.57 18.81 -2.99
C ALA A 308 -19.85 19.38 -3.61
N GLU A 309 -20.02 19.22 -4.93
CA GLU A 309 -21.18 19.75 -5.66
C GLU A 309 -22.43 18.84 -5.57
N ASN A 310 -22.27 17.53 -5.39
CA ASN A 310 -23.36 16.57 -5.63
C ASN A 310 -23.63 15.60 -4.47
N LEU A 311 -22.73 15.46 -3.50
CA LEU A 311 -22.81 14.47 -2.42
C LEU A 311 -22.57 15.12 -1.04
N PRO A 312 -23.47 15.98 -0.55
CA PRO A 312 -23.22 16.84 0.62
C PRO A 312 -22.98 16.08 1.94
N ASN A 313 -23.36 14.79 2.00
CA ASN A 313 -23.19 13.94 3.18
C ASN A 313 -21.91 13.09 3.13
N ILE A 314 -21.07 13.27 2.09
CA ILE A 314 -19.78 12.61 1.95
C ILE A 314 -18.70 13.70 1.91
N GLU A 315 -17.61 13.45 2.65
CA GLU A 315 -16.44 14.32 2.65
C GLU A 315 -15.21 13.53 2.18
N VAL A 316 -14.45 14.11 1.28
CA VAL A 316 -13.21 13.50 0.79
C VAL A 316 -12.08 13.88 1.74
N ILE A 317 -11.48 12.89 2.41
CA ILE A 317 -10.19 13.10 3.06
C ILE A 317 -9.16 13.26 1.96
N GLU A 318 -8.56 14.43 1.86
CA GLU A 318 -7.64 14.75 0.77
C GLU A 318 -6.41 13.86 0.80
N PRO A 319 -6.19 13.03 -0.23
CA PRO A 319 -5.03 12.16 -0.23
C PRO A 319 -3.76 12.94 -0.62
N GLU A 320 -2.71 12.78 0.17
CA GLU A 320 -1.36 13.25 -0.14
C GLU A 320 -0.59 12.21 -0.98
N ALA A 321 -1.07 10.95 -0.97
CA ALA A 321 -0.48 9.81 -1.68
C ALA A 321 -1.52 8.74 -2.02
N THR A 322 -1.11 7.77 -2.80
CA THR A 322 -1.83 6.57 -3.24
C THR A 322 -2.93 6.86 -4.27
N PHE A 323 -3.52 5.81 -4.82
CA PHE A 323 -4.75 5.85 -5.63
C PHE A 323 -5.98 5.37 -4.84
N LEU A 324 -5.87 5.40 -3.51
CA LEU A 324 -6.91 4.96 -2.57
C LEU A 324 -7.37 6.18 -1.80
N VAL A 325 -8.64 6.53 -1.92
CA VAL A 325 -9.19 7.73 -1.29
C VAL A 325 -10.11 7.32 -0.15
N TRP A 326 -9.94 7.99 0.99
CA TRP A 326 -10.74 7.80 2.19
C TRP A 326 -11.92 8.76 2.18
N LEU A 327 -13.13 8.23 2.20
CA LEU A 327 -14.38 8.99 2.17
C LEU A 327 -15.02 8.98 3.56
N ASP A 328 -15.20 10.13 4.16
CA ASP A 328 -15.95 10.29 5.40
C ASP A 328 -17.45 10.34 5.07
N CYS A 329 -18.14 9.26 5.44
CA CYS A 329 -19.57 9.10 5.20
C CYS A 329 -20.40 9.22 6.49
N ARG A 330 -19.80 9.64 7.62
CA ARG A 330 -20.47 9.72 8.93
C ARG A 330 -21.69 10.64 8.92
N LYS A 331 -21.70 11.67 8.07
CA LYS A 331 -22.84 12.57 7.87
C LYS A 331 -24.06 11.91 7.22
N MET A 332 -23.90 10.69 6.67
CA MET A 332 -25.03 9.91 6.15
C MET A 332 -25.89 9.31 7.28
N GLY A 333 -25.38 9.23 8.51
CA GLY A 333 -26.11 8.72 9.67
C GLY A 333 -26.44 7.23 9.61
N MET A 334 -25.73 6.47 8.77
CA MET A 334 -25.87 5.02 8.57
C MET A 334 -24.89 4.26 9.44
N SER A 335 -25.28 3.08 9.90
CA SER A 335 -24.33 2.09 10.43
C SER A 335 -23.38 1.60 9.34
N ASP A 336 -22.24 0.98 9.72
CA ASP A 336 -21.28 0.42 8.75
C ASP A 336 -21.91 -0.63 7.82
N GLU A 337 -22.83 -1.43 8.35
CA GLU A 337 -23.57 -2.43 7.55
C GLU A 337 -24.51 -1.77 6.53
N GLU A 338 -25.27 -0.75 6.95
CA GLU A 338 -26.16 0.02 6.07
C GLU A 338 -25.37 0.78 5.02
N LEU A 339 -24.25 1.38 5.40
CA LEU A 339 -23.35 2.12 4.53
C LEU A 339 -22.79 1.19 3.44
N ASN A 340 -22.30 0.00 3.82
CA ASN A 340 -21.82 -0.99 2.87
C ASN A 340 -22.92 -1.48 1.91
N LYS A 341 -24.13 -1.75 2.43
CA LYS A 341 -25.30 -2.13 1.61
C LYS A 341 -25.70 -1.02 0.65
N PHE A 342 -25.71 0.22 1.11
CA PHE A 342 -26.03 1.37 0.27
C PHE A 342 -25.08 1.47 -0.93
N PHE A 343 -23.77 1.45 -0.71
CA PHE A 343 -22.81 1.57 -1.80
C PHE A 343 -22.84 0.35 -2.72
N LEU A 344 -22.87 -0.86 -2.16
CA LEU A 344 -22.78 -2.08 -2.95
C LEU A 344 -24.03 -2.39 -3.75
N TYR A 345 -25.23 -2.28 -3.14
CA TYR A 345 -26.47 -2.72 -3.75
C TYR A 345 -27.32 -1.57 -4.31
N THR A 346 -27.38 -0.42 -3.64
CA THR A 346 -28.19 0.72 -4.10
C THR A 346 -27.40 1.54 -5.13
N ALA A 347 -26.19 1.94 -4.80
CA ALA A 347 -25.31 2.68 -5.70
C ALA A 347 -24.62 1.78 -6.75
N ARG A 348 -24.53 0.46 -6.50
CA ARG A 348 -23.80 -0.50 -7.31
C ARG A 348 -22.35 -0.12 -7.55
N VAL A 349 -21.69 0.34 -6.49
CA VAL A 349 -20.25 0.64 -6.44
C VAL A 349 -19.63 -0.16 -5.32
N GLY A 350 -18.75 -1.11 -5.67
CA GLY A 350 -18.05 -1.95 -4.70
C GLY A 350 -16.82 -1.23 -4.18
N MET A 351 -16.82 -0.86 -2.90
CA MET A 351 -15.71 -0.24 -2.17
C MET A 351 -15.35 -1.05 -0.94
N ASN A 352 -14.27 -0.68 -0.24
CA ASN A 352 -13.96 -1.30 1.04
C ASN A 352 -14.62 -0.51 2.18
N PRO A 353 -15.42 -1.16 3.06
CA PRO A 353 -15.93 -0.51 4.25
C PRO A 353 -14.81 -0.15 5.21
N GLY A 354 -14.90 1.04 5.81
CA GLY A 354 -13.84 1.58 6.66
C GLY A 354 -13.59 0.77 7.91
N ALA A 355 -14.62 0.17 8.50
CA ALA A 355 -14.51 -0.67 9.69
C ALA A 355 -13.52 -1.85 9.53
N MET A 356 -13.27 -2.34 8.30
CA MET A 356 -12.27 -3.39 8.08
C MET A 356 -10.82 -2.93 8.32
N PHE A 357 -10.57 -1.62 8.36
CA PHE A 357 -9.25 -1.04 8.65
C PHE A 357 -8.99 -0.84 10.15
N GLY A 358 -9.92 -1.33 11.00
CA GLY A 358 -9.82 -1.26 12.46
C GLY A 358 -10.40 0.00 13.07
N PRO A 359 -10.16 0.23 14.37
CA PRO A 359 -10.71 1.36 15.11
C PRO A 359 -10.46 2.70 14.42
N GLY A 360 -11.47 3.57 14.39
CA GLY A 360 -11.43 4.86 13.69
C GLY A 360 -11.76 4.77 12.19
N GLY A 361 -12.10 3.57 11.70
CA GLY A 361 -12.60 3.37 10.34
C GLY A 361 -14.12 3.36 10.20
N GLU A 362 -14.85 3.36 11.31
CA GLU A 362 -16.30 3.32 11.32
C GLU A 362 -16.91 4.56 10.65
N GLY A 363 -17.89 4.33 9.79
CA GLY A 363 -18.53 5.39 9.00
C GLY A 363 -17.73 5.91 7.82
N PHE A 364 -16.60 5.28 7.49
CA PHE A 364 -15.80 5.63 6.31
C PHE A 364 -15.90 4.55 5.21
N MET A 365 -15.55 4.94 3.98
CA MET A 365 -15.37 4.03 2.84
C MET A 365 -14.05 4.33 2.13
N ARG A 366 -13.34 3.29 1.65
CA ARG A 366 -12.15 3.47 0.82
C ARG A 366 -12.47 3.22 -0.64
N MET A 367 -12.29 4.24 -1.47
CA MET A 367 -12.47 4.19 -2.92
C MET A 367 -11.14 4.08 -3.63
N ASN A 368 -11.02 3.14 -4.58
CA ASN A 368 -9.90 3.06 -5.50
C ASN A 368 -10.20 3.93 -6.75
N ILE A 369 -9.37 4.94 -6.99
CA ILE A 369 -9.45 5.85 -8.14
C ILE A 369 -8.40 5.59 -9.22
N GLY A 370 -7.65 4.50 -9.10
CA GLY A 370 -6.67 4.02 -10.10
C GLY A 370 -7.35 3.40 -11.32
N CYS A 371 -8.17 4.18 -12.00
CA CYS A 371 -8.95 3.79 -13.17
C CYS A 371 -9.10 4.96 -14.15
N PRO A 372 -9.51 4.73 -15.42
CA PRO A 372 -9.84 5.79 -16.36
C PRO A 372 -10.86 6.77 -15.79
N ALA A 373 -10.70 8.07 -16.12
CA ALA A 373 -11.56 9.14 -15.62
C ALA A 373 -13.06 8.86 -15.87
N ILE A 374 -13.38 8.28 -17.01
CA ILE A 374 -14.77 7.89 -17.33
C ILE A 374 -15.31 6.83 -16.38
N THR A 375 -14.49 5.88 -15.94
CA THR A 375 -14.88 4.84 -14.95
C THR A 375 -15.14 5.45 -13.59
N LEU A 376 -14.28 6.38 -13.15
CA LEU A 376 -14.48 7.14 -11.91
C LEU A 376 -15.79 7.94 -11.98
N MET A 377 -16.02 8.67 -13.06
CA MET A 377 -17.27 9.44 -13.26
C MET A 377 -18.51 8.54 -13.28
N GLN A 378 -18.42 7.34 -13.86
CA GLN A 378 -19.50 6.36 -13.81
C GLN A 378 -19.84 5.99 -12.36
N GLY A 379 -18.85 5.67 -11.53
CA GLY A 379 -19.04 5.36 -10.11
C GLY A 379 -19.68 6.52 -9.35
N LEU A 380 -19.21 7.74 -9.56
CA LEU A 380 -19.75 8.94 -8.92
C LEU A 380 -21.20 9.23 -9.32
N HIS A 381 -21.54 9.05 -10.60
CA HIS A 381 -22.92 9.20 -11.08
C HIS A 381 -23.85 8.12 -10.48
N GLN A 382 -23.38 6.88 -10.33
CA GLN A 382 -24.14 5.82 -9.67
C GLN A 382 -24.42 6.15 -8.21
N ILE A 383 -23.40 6.63 -7.47
CA ILE A 383 -23.56 7.08 -6.07
C ILE A 383 -24.59 8.22 -6.00
N LYS A 384 -24.45 9.26 -6.85
CA LYS A 384 -25.41 10.38 -6.86
C LYS A 384 -26.85 9.91 -7.10
N LYS A 385 -27.07 9.01 -8.05
CA LYS A 385 -28.42 8.47 -8.33
C LYS A 385 -28.97 7.71 -7.12
N ALA A 386 -28.13 7.00 -6.37
CA ALA A 386 -28.55 6.27 -5.19
C ALA A 386 -29.04 7.18 -4.06
N PHE A 387 -28.51 8.41 -3.93
CA PHE A 387 -28.96 9.39 -2.95
C PHE A 387 -30.44 9.79 -3.10
N ALA A 388 -31.07 9.57 -4.26
CA ALA A 388 -32.51 9.80 -4.45
C ALA A 388 -33.39 8.76 -3.70
N PHE A 389 -32.80 7.72 -3.12
CA PHE A 389 -33.50 6.65 -2.40
C PHE A 389 -33.30 6.67 -0.89
N ILE A 390 -32.64 7.72 -0.35
CA ILE A 390 -32.41 7.91 1.11
C ILE A 390 -32.92 9.27 1.61
#